data_2de10f7bc11b237125cc5d5032f243f6
#
_entry.id   2de10f7bc11b237125cc5d5032f243f6
#
_cell.length_a   1.000
_cell.length_b   1.000
_cell.length_c   1.000
_cell.angle_alpha   90.00
_cell.angle_beta   90.00
_cell.angle_gamma   90.00
#
_symmetry.space_group_name_H-M   'P 1'
#
loop_
_entity.id
_entity.type
_entity.pdbx_description
1 polymer ?
#
loop_
_entity_poly.entity_id
_entity_poly.type
_entity_poly.pdbx_seq_one_letter_code
_entity_poly.pdbx_strand_id
1 'polypeptide(L)'
;VDGEPRTAFVLGGGGVLGAHEVGMLRALAESGVRPDLVVGTSIGALNGVFVAAEPDTAVERLTALWSDDSVREVFGSRVWSRLWTLARSGTHLHSNEPLRRMLDELLPARTFEELEIPFQCVAAGIETAMAHWFTSGPLPPAVLASCAAPGLLPPVRIEDRHYFDGGLVHSIPVGRAVMLGATTVYVLHVGRIERDLPPPRRPWEVGLVAFEIARRHRFFEEMATLPDGLAVHVLPAGGTPKKAGVDLAQMRYRNVSGIRAHIERAYQASLEYLKERA
;
A
#
# COMPACT_ATOMS: atom_id res chain seq x y z
N VAL A 1 -24.58 -9.28 15.62
CA VAL A 1 -24.45 -9.51 14.18
C VAL A 1 -23.99 -10.95 14.03
N ASP A 2 -24.96 -11.88 13.84
CA ASP A 2 -24.73 -13.32 13.67
C ASP A 2 -24.32 -13.61 12.21
N GLY A 3 -23.12 -13.14 11.83
CA GLY A 3 -22.52 -13.44 10.53
C GLY A 3 -21.39 -14.46 10.71
N GLU A 4 -21.14 -15.28 9.68
CA GLU A 4 -19.96 -16.15 9.66
C GLU A 4 -18.68 -15.32 9.87
N PRO A 5 -17.65 -15.88 10.55
CA PRO A 5 -16.37 -15.19 10.74
C PRO A 5 -15.81 -14.75 9.39
N ARG A 6 -15.48 -13.47 9.26
CA ARG A 6 -14.98 -12.89 8.01
C ARG A 6 -13.56 -12.35 8.20
N THR A 7 -12.64 -12.90 7.44
CA THR A 7 -11.23 -12.53 7.47
C THR A 7 -10.94 -11.46 6.42
N ALA A 8 -10.37 -10.33 6.85
CA ALA A 8 -9.93 -9.29 5.94
C ALA A 8 -8.40 -9.17 5.90
N PHE A 9 -7.85 -8.99 4.71
CA PHE A 9 -6.48 -8.52 4.53
C PHE A 9 -6.49 -7.03 4.25
N VAL A 10 -5.77 -6.26 5.08
CA VAL A 10 -5.61 -4.82 4.95
C VAL A 10 -4.16 -4.54 4.56
N LEU A 11 -3.95 -4.10 3.31
CA LEU A 11 -2.62 -3.82 2.76
C LEU A 11 -2.38 -2.30 2.76
N GLY A 12 -1.35 -1.89 3.49
CA GLY A 12 -1.04 -0.48 3.71
C GLY A 12 -0.22 0.18 2.62
N GLY A 13 -0.22 1.50 2.58
CA GLY A 13 0.68 2.26 1.73
C GLY A 13 2.13 2.21 2.23
N GLY A 14 3.11 2.14 1.32
CA GLY A 14 4.53 2.07 1.72
C GLY A 14 5.56 2.21 0.59
N GLY A 15 5.14 2.51 -0.62
CA GLY A 15 6.03 2.63 -1.78
C GLY A 15 6.84 1.35 -2.03
N VAL A 16 8.15 1.48 -2.23
CA VAL A 16 9.05 0.31 -2.48
C VAL A 16 9.08 -0.72 -1.35
N LEU A 17 8.61 -0.36 -0.17
CA LEU A 17 8.53 -1.30 0.95
C LEU A 17 7.37 -2.29 0.81
N GLY A 18 6.45 -2.10 -0.15
CA GLY A 18 5.40 -3.05 -0.49
C GLY A 18 5.90 -4.46 -0.78
N ALA A 19 7.18 -4.61 -1.13
CA ALA A 19 7.83 -5.92 -1.22
C ALA A 19 7.76 -6.75 0.09
N HIS A 20 7.72 -6.10 1.27
CA HIS A 20 7.56 -6.81 2.53
C HIS A 20 6.19 -7.47 2.65
N GLU A 21 5.14 -6.87 2.07
CA GLU A 21 3.79 -7.44 2.06
C GLU A 21 3.77 -8.80 1.37
N VAL A 22 4.62 -9.00 0.35
CA VAL A 22 4.74 -10.29 -0.34
C VAL A 22 5.23 -11.39 0.62
N GLY A 23 6.21 -11.06 1.48
CA GLY A 23 6.67 -11.97 2.53
C GLY A 23 5.59 -12.28 3.58
N MET A 24 4.82 -11.27 3.98
CA MET A 24 3.69 -11.43 4.90
C MET A 24 2.59 -12.30 4.28
N LEU A 25 2.24 -12.06 3.01
CA LEU A 25 1.27 -12.87 2.26
C LEU A 25 1.72 -14.33 2.15
N ARG A 26 3.01 -14.56 1.92
CA ARG A 26 3.57 -15.93 1.91
C ARG A 26 3.40 -16.61 3.26
N ALA A 27 3.66 -15.92 4.38
CA ALA A 27 3.50 -16.47 5.71
C ALA A 27 2.01 -16.82 6.00
N LEU A 28 1.07 -15.94 5.59
CA LEU A 28 -0.36 -16.19 5.72
C LEU A 28 -0.80 -17.42 4.90
N ALA A 29 -0.37 -17.50 3.64
CA ALA A 29 -0.71 -18.62 2.75
C ALA A 29 -0.18 -19.95 3.30
N GLU A 30 1.07 -20.00 3.78
CA GLU A 30 1.66 -21.21 4.38
C GLU A 30 0.99 -21.59 5.73
N SER A 31 0.41 -20.61 6.42
CA SER A 31 -0.38 -20.84 7.66
C SER A 31 -1.85 -21.18 7.38
N GLY A 32 -2.25 -21.34 6.11
CA GLY A 32 -3.60 -21.66 5.71
C GLY A 32 -4.62 -20.53 5.89
N VAL A 33 -4.15 -19.27 6.08
CA VAL A 33 -5.02 -18.12 6.27
C VAL A 33 -5.38 -17.52 4.90
N ARG A 34 -6.68 -17.48 4.59
CA ARG A 34 -7.22 -16.87 3.35
C ARG A 34 -8.11 -15.70 3.68
N PRO A 35 -8.14 -14.65 2.84
CA PRO A 35 -9.05 -13.53 3.04
C PRO A 35 -10.40 -13.77 2.37
N ASP A 36 -11.48 -13.30 3.03
CA ASP A 36 -12.82 -13.14 2.44
C ASP A 36 -13.02 -11.74 1.87
N LEU A 37 -12.12 -10.82 2.18
CA LEU A 37 -12.13 -9.42 1.78
C LEU A 37 -10.71 -8.86 1.76
N VAL A 38 -10.42 -8.05 0.75
CA VAL A 38 -9.14 -7.33 0.64
C VAL A 38 -9.38 -5.82 0.57
N VAL A 39 -8.66 -5.05 1.38
CA VAL A 39 -8.69 -3.58 1.32
C VAL A 39 -7.27 -3.06 1.19
N GLY A 40 -7.02 -2.22 0.20
CA GLY A 40 -5.67 -1.75 -0.12
C GLY A 40 -5.54 -0.24 -0.27
N THR A 41 -4.34 0.27 0.04
CA THR A 41 -3.99 1.69 -0.16
C THR A 41 -2.64 1.78 -0.85
N SER A 42 -2.54 2.62 -1.89
CA SER A 42 -1.27 2.87 -2.60
C SER A 42 -0.66 1.55 -3.11
N ILE A 43 0.58 1.26 -2.74
CA ILE A 43 1.22 0.00 -3.12
C ILE A 43 0.46 -1.23 -2.59
N GLY A 44 -0.20 -1.10 -1.45
CA GLY A 44 -1.08 -2.13 -0.93
C GLY A 44 -2.33 -2.34 -1.80
N ALA A 45 -2.78 -1.32 -2.53
CA ALA A 45 -3.83 -1.50 -3.55
C ALA A 45 -3.31 -2.32 -4.73
N LEU A 46 -2.08 -2.06 -5.20
CA LEU A 46 -1.45 -2.86 -6.25
C LEU A 46 -1.33 -4.34 -5.82
N ASN A 47 -0.71 -4.61 -4.67
CA ASN A 47 -0.54 -5.97 -4.17
C ASN A 47 -1.89 -6.64 -3.90
N GLY A 48 -2.87 -5.88 -3.39
CA GLY A 48 -4.21 -6.35 -3.07
C GLY A 48 -5.00 -6.86 -4.28
N VAL A 49 -4.80 -6.25 -5.47
CA VAL A 49 -5.44 -6.76 -6.70
C VAL A 49 -4.97 -8.16 -7.03
N PHE A 50 -3.67 -8.47 -6.89
CA PHE A 50 -3.16 -9.83 -7.15
C PHE A 50 -3.75 -10.84 -6.17
N VAL A 51 -3.86 -10.47 -4.89
CA VAL A 51 -4.48 -11.32 -3.86
C VAL A 51 -5.96 -11.55 -4.15
N ALA A 52 -6.67 -10.51 -4.59
CA ALA A 52 -8.11 -10.59 -4.83
C ALA A 52 -8.46 -11.30 -6.14
N ALA A 53 -7.59 -11.21 -7.15
CA ALA A 53 -7.83 -11.84 -8.46
C ALA A 53 -7.43 -13.32 -8.49
N GLU A 54 -6.31 -13.66 -7.87
CA GLU A 54 -5.72 -15.00 -7.96
C GLU A 54 -5.07 -15.38 -6.62
N PRO A 55 -5.85 -15.63 -5.56
CA PRO A 55 -5.34 -15.81 -4.20
C PRO A 55 -4.30 -16.93 -4.07
N ASP A 56 -4.45 -18.02 -4.84
CA ASP A 56 -3.57 -19.18 -4.78
C ASP A 56 -2.20 -18.93 -5.44
N THR A 57 -2.11 -18.04 -6.41
CA THR A 57 -0.88 -17.72 -7.15
C THR A 57 -0.33 -16.32 -6.84
N ALA A 58 -1.04 -15.53 -6.04
CA ALA A 58 -0.69 -14.14 -5.73
C ALA A 58 0.75 -13.97 -5.25
N VAL A 59 1.22 -14.84 -4.34
CA VAL A 59 2.58 -14.77 -3.78
C VAL A 59 3.64 -14.98 -4.85
N GLU A 60 3.44 -15.97 -5.74
CA GLU A 60 4.37 -16.25 -6.84
C GLU A 60 4.41 -15.07 -7.83
N ARG A 61 3.24 -14.60 -8.27
CA ARG A 61 3.13 -13.49 -9.22
C ARG A 61 3.70 -12.19 -8.67
N LEU A 62 3.40 -11.86 -7.41
CA LEU A 62 3.96 -10.69 -6.74
C LEU A 62 5.48 -10.82 -6.54
N THR A 63 5.99 -12.01 -6.22
CA THR A 63 7.44 -12.24 -6.12
C THR A 63 8.13 -12.01 -7.47
N ALA A 64 7.54 -12.48 -8.57
CA ALA A 64 8.02 -12.23 -9.92
C ALA A 64 7.96 -10.72 -10.24
N LEU A 65 6.80 -10.06 -10.04
CA LEU A 65 6.60 -8.62 -10.26
C LEU A 65 7.65 -7.79 -9.53
N TRP A 66 7.84 -8.01 -8.23
CA TRP A 66 8.80 -7.27 -7.42
C TRP A 66 10.26 -7.56 -7.76
N SER A 67 10.55 -8.66 -8.45
CA SER A 67 11.89 -9.04 -8.93
C SER A 67 12.17 -8.53 -10.34
N ASP A 68 11.19 -8.02 -11.06
CA ASP A 68 11.26 -7.56 -12.44
C ASP A 68 11.89 -6.17 -12.58
N ASP A 69 12.49 -5.90 -13.72
CA ASP A 69 13.07 -4.60 -14.05
C ASP A 69 12.01 -3.51 -14.25
N SER A 70 10.74 -3.86 -14.52
CA SER A 70 9.61 -2.92 -14.61
C SER A 70 9.38 -2.17 -13.29
N VAL A 71 9.51 -2.86 -12.16
CA VAL A 71 9.47 -2.22 -10.83
C VAL A 71 10.63 -1.24 -10.65
N ARG A 72 11.80 -1.56 -11.22
CA ARG A 72 12.95 -0.63 -11.21
C ARG A 72 12.70 0.60 -12.08
N GLU A 73 12.00 0.47 -13.18
CA GLU A 73 11.61 1.60 -14.04
C GLU A 73 10.64 2.53 -13.31
N VAL A 74 9.60 1.98 -12.67
CA VAL A 74 8.61 2.74 -11.89
C VAL A 74 9.27 3.48 -10.73
N PHE A 75 10.12 2.79 -9.96
CA PHE A 75 10.66 3.31 -8.69
C PHE A 75 12.11 3.82 -8.77
N GLY A 76 12.84 3.60 -9.85
CA GLY A 76 14.29 3.79 -9.97
C GLY A 76 14.77 4.99 -10.81
N SER A 77 13.90 5.92 -11.21
CA SER A 77 14.24 7.01 -12.15
C SER A 77 15.47 7.87 -11.73
N ARG A 78 16.26 8.27 -12.73
CA ARG A 78 17.50 9.05 -12.55
C ARG A 78 17.23 10.48 -12.05
N VAL A 79 18.14 11.04 -11.25
CA VAL A 79 18.02 12.39 -10.66
C VAL A 79 17.76 13.49 -11.72
N TRP A 80 18.40 13.39 -12.88
CA TRP A 80 18.22 14.35 -13.98
C TRP A 80 16.82 14.34 -14.58
N SER A 81 16.17 13.18 -14.70
CA SER A 81 14.79 13.11 -15.16
C SER A 81 13.82 13.78 -14.19
N ARG A 82 14.09 13.69 -12.88
CA ARG A 82 13.31 14.34 -11.83
C ARG A 82 13.34 15.86 -11.90
N LEU A 83 14.55 16.41 -12.04
CA LEU A 83 14.74 17.87 -12.17
C LEU A 83 14.05 18.40 -13.43
N TRP A 84 14.15 17.67 -14.53
CA TRP A 84 13.52 18.07 -15.78
C TRP A 84 11.98 17.97 -15.71
N THR A 85 11.44 16.90 -15.11
CA THR A 85 10.01 16.74 -14.89
C THR A 85 9.47 17.84 -14.01
N LEU A 86 10.13 18.15 -12.88
CA LEU A 86 9.72 19.23 -11.99
C LEU A 86 9.76 20.60 -12.69
N ALA A 87 10.83 20.88 -13.45
CA ALA A 87 10.95 22.14 -14.19
C ALA A 87 9.84 22.33 -15.23
N ARG A 88 9.36 21.24 -15.83
CA ARG A 88 8.31 21.26 -16.86
C ARG A 88 6.89 21.23 -16.27
N SER A 89 6.66 20.47 -15.23
CA SER A 89 5.34 20.29 -14.61
C SER A 89 5.04 21.29 -13.50
N GLY A 90 6.07 21.73 -12.79
CA GLY A 90 5.96 22.58 -11.60
C GLY A 90 5.35 21.90 -10.36
N THR A 91 4.80 20.68 -10.48
CA THR A 91 3.96 20.06 -9.42
C THR A 91 4.42 18.67 -8.98
N HIS A 92 5.20 17.94 -9.80
CA HIS A 92 5.61 16.57 -9.48
C HIS A 92 7.00 16.21 -10.00
N LEU A 93 7.61 15.20 -9.38
CA LEU A 93 8.98 14.77 -9.69
C LEU A 93 9.04 13.65 -10.73
N HIS A 94 7.98 12.85 -10.89
CA HIS A 94 7.93 11.69 -11.77
C HIS A 94 6.66 11.68 -12.61
N SER A 95 6.75 11.17 -13.83
CA SER A 95 5.56 10.81 -14.61
C SER A 95 4.90 9.56 -14.01
N ASN A 96 3.57 9.46 -14.09
CA ASN A 96 2.83 8.25 -13.76
C ASN A 96 2.76 7.24 -14.92
N GLU A 97 3.29 7.58 -16.08
CA GLU A 97 3.23 6.75 -17.27
C GLU A 97 3.88 5.35 -17.13
N PRO A 98 5.06 5.19 -16.47
CA PRO A 98 5.62 3.86 -16.22
C PRO A 98 4.71 3.00 -15.34
N LEU A 99 4.13 3.59 -14.28
CA LEU A 99 3.19 2.88 -13.40
C LEU A 99 1.90 2.52 -14.17
N ARG A 100 1.36 3.44 -14.98
CA ARG A 100 0.18 3.19 -15.80
C ARG A 100 0.39 2.00 -16.75
N ARG A 101 1.50 1.99 -17.49
CA ARG A 101 1.84 0.86 -18.39
C ARG A 101 1.96 -0.45 -17.62
N MET A 102 2.65 -0.44 -16.48
CA MET A 102 2.78 -1.62 -15.64
C MET A 102 1.41 -2.16 -15.19
N LEU A 103 0.49 -1.27 -14.77
CA LEU A 103 -0.87 -1.67 -14.40
C LEU A 103 -1.66 -2.22 -15.60
N ASP A 104 -1.53 -1.56 -16.76
CA ASP A 104 -2.21 -1.98 -17.98
C ASP A 104 -1.70 -3.33 -18.53
N GLU A 105 -0.44 -3.69 -18.26
CA GLU A 105 0.18 -4.90 -18.79
C GLU A 105 0.13 -6.09 -17.81
N LEU A 106 0.31 -5.82 -16.51
CA LEU A 106 0.61 -6.86 -15.53
C LEU A 106 -0.51 -7.18 -14.54
N LEU A 107 -1.57 -6.32 -14.44
CA LEU A 107 -2.68 -6.66 -13.55
C LEU A 107 -3.41 -7.91 -14.04
N PRO A 108 -3.74 -8.85 -13.11
CA PRO A 108 -4.41 -10.11 -13.44
C PRO A 108 -5.87 -9.95 -13.86
N ALA A 109 -6.50 -8.83 -13.48
CA ALA A 109 -7.88 -8.47 -13.79
C ALA A 109 -7.96 -7.03 -14.29
N ARG A 110 -9.02 -6.70 -15.05
CA ARG A 110 -9.25 -5.36 -15.61
C ARG A 110 -10.28 -4.57 -14.85
N THR A 111 -11.22 -5.25 -14.22
CA THR A 111 -12.32 -4.65 -13.46
C THR A 111 -12.43 -5.28 -12.08
N PHE A 112 -13.08 -4.56 -11.16
CA PHE A 112 -13.38 -5.09 -9.81
C PHE A 112 -14.29 -6.32 -9.87
N GLU A 113 -15.16 -6.38 -10.87
CA GLU A 113 -16.14 -7.45 -11.06
C GLU A 113 -15.50 -8.79 -11.50
N GLU A 114 -14.29 -8.75 -12.03
CA GLU A 114 -13.52 -9.94 -12.42
C GLU A 114 -12.76 -10.58 -11.26
N LEU A 115 -12.73 -9.93 -10.10
CA LEU A 115 -11.98 -10.41 -8.94
C LEU A 115 -12.68 -11.57 -8.24
N GLU A 116 -11.93 -12.58 -7.82
CA GLU A 116 -12.43 -13.72 -7.06
C GLU A 116 -12.85 -13.32 -5.65
N ILE A 117 -12.06 -12.45 -5.01
CA ILE A 117 -12.31 -11.97 -3.66
C ILE A 117 -12.73 -10.49 -3.73
N PRO A 118 -13.78 -10.06 -2.98
CA PRO A 118 -14.15 -8.66 -2.87
C PRO A 118 -12.97 -7.78 -2.50
N PHE A 119 -12.72 -6.75 -3.31
CA PHE A 119 -11.61 -5.83 -3.13
C PHE A 119 -12.08 -4.39 -3.12
N GLN A 120 -11.44 -3.56 -2.31
CA GLN A 120 -11.62 -2.11 -2.35
C GLN A 120 -10.28 -1.41 -2.22
N CYS A 121 -10.12 -0.31 -2.93
CA CYS A 121 -8.98 0.58 -2.72
C CYS A 121 -9.43 2.04 -2.56
N VAL A 122 -8.60 2.84 -1.91
CA VAL A 122 -8.91 4.22 -1.56
C VAL A 122 -7.99 5.20 -2.27
N ALA A 123 -8.55 6.34 -2.67
CA ALA A 123 -7.79 7.54 -3.04
C ALA A 123 -8.36 8.78 -2.35
N ALA A 124 -7.57 9.84 -2.28
CA ALA A 124 -8.00 11.14 -1.74
C ALA A 124 -8.54 12.02 -2.88
N GLY A 125 -9.83 12.33 -2.87
CA GLY A 125 -10.46 13.25 -3.83
C GLY A 125 -10.03 14.69 -3.56
N ILE A 126 -9.44 15.35 -4.56
CA ILE A 126 -8.90 16.70 -4.41
C ILE A 126 -10.03 17.72 -4.22
N GLU A 127 -11.03 17.69 -5.10
CA GLU A 127 -12.13 18.66 -5.08
C GLU A 127 -13.03 18.51 -3.86
N THR A 128 -13.12 17.30 -3.33
CA THR A 128 -14.01 16.99 -2.20
C THR A 128 -13.31 17.02 -0.85
N ALA A 129 -11.98 16.94 -0.83
CA ALA A 129 -11.16 16.73 0.38
C ALA A 129 -11.60 15.48 1.19
N MET A 130 -12.14 14.45 0.52
CA MET A 130 -12.67 13.25 1.15
C MET A 130 -12.03 11.98 0.59
N ALA A 131 -12.11 10.89 1.37
CA ALA A 131 -11.77 9.55 0.89
C ALA A 131 -12.77 9.12 -0.20
N HIS A 132 -12.24 8.60 -1.30
CA HIS A 132 -13.01 7.95 -2.35
C HIS A 132 -12.65 6.47 -2.42
N TRP A 133 -13.64 5.62 -2.18
CA TRP A 133 -13.49 4.17 -2.23
C TRP A 133 -13.88 3.65 -3.60
N PHE A 134 -12.93 3.08 -4.31
CA PHE A 134 -13.19 2.36 -5.55
C PHE A 134 -13.62 0.93 -5.21
N THR A 135 -14.77 0.54 -5.72
CA THR A 135 -15.44 -0.74 -5.42
C THR A 135 -15.99 -1.44 -6.66
N SER A 136 -15.94 -0.77 -7.82
CA SER A 136 -16.47 -1.26 -9.09
C SER A 136 -15.78 -0.58 -10.27
N GLY A 137 -15.94 -1.15 -11.46
CA GLY A 137 -15.42 -0.60 -12.72
C GLY A 137 -13.93 -0.87 -12.95
N PRO A 138 -13.21 -0.03 -13.70
CA PRO A 138 -11.84 -0.30 -14.12
C PRO A 138 -10.81 -0.26 -12.98
N LEU A 139 -10.04 -1.34 -12.82
CA LEU A 139 -8.97 -1.47 -11.82
C LEU A 139 -7.74 -0.57 -12.10
N PRO A 140 -7.17 -0.50 -13.34
CA PRO A 140 -5.93 0.24 -13.54
C PRO A 140 -6.01 1.72 -13.15
N PRO A 141 -7.04 2.49 -13.53
CA PRO A 141 -7.13 3.89 -13.10
C PRO A 141 -7.40 4.04 -11.60
N ALA A 142 -8.13 3.12 -10.96
CA ALA A 142 -8.39 3.15 -9.52
C ALA A 142 -7.10 2.93 -8.71
N VAL A 143 -6.31 1.91 -9.08
CA VAL A 143 -5.03 1.62 -8.45
C VAL A 143 -4.02 2.73 -8.72
N LEU A 144 -3.98 3.28 -9.93
CA LEU A 144 -3.13 4.42 -10.27
C LEU A 144 -3.45 5.65 -9.40
N ALA A 145 -4.75 5.95 -9.21
CA ALA A 145 -5.21 7.03 -8.35
C ALA A 145 -4.80 6.80 -6.88
N SER A 146 -4.98 5.56 -6.39
CA SER A 146 -4.55 5.16 -5.05
C SER A 146 -3.05 5.32 -4.83
N CYS A 147 -2.22 5.21 -5.88
CA CYS A 147 -0.76 5.33 -5.84
C CYS A 147 -0.22 6.73 -6.16
N ALA A 148 -1.05 7.72 -6.44
CA ALA A 148 -0.64 9.06 -6.86
C ALA A 148 -0.09 9.91 -5.70
N ALA A 149 1.08 9.54 -5.18
CA ALA A 149 1.71 10.20 -4.02
C ALA A 149 1.99 11.70 -4.30
N PRO A 150 1.49 12.63 -3.44
CA PRO A 150 1.61 14.07 -3.64
C PRO A 150 3.05 14.52 -3.80
N GLY A 151 3.32 15.35 -4.82
CA GLY A 151 4.65 15.86 -5.15
C GLY A 151 5.58 14.84 -5.82
N LEU A 152 5.31 13.55 -5.73
CA LEU A 152 6.05 12.49 -6.42
C LEU A 152 5.44 12.19 -7.78
N LEU A 153 4.13 11.95 -7.82
CA LEU A 153 3.36 11.67 -9.03
C LEU A 153 2.30 12.75 -9.26
N PRO A 154 1.89 12.97 -10.52
CA PRO A 154 0.78 13.86 -10.81
C PRO A 154 -0.53 13.31 -10.23
N PRO A 155 -1.50 14.17 -9.90
CA PRO A 155 -2.84 13.72 -9.58
C PRO A 155 -3.44 12.97 -10.77
N VAL A 156 -4.23 11.94 -10.48
CA VAL A 156 -4.90 11.13 -11.50
C VAL A 156 -6.30 11.66 -11.72
N ARG A 157 -6.63 11.97 -12.97
CA ARG A 157 -7.97 12.35 -13.37
C ARG A 157 -8.78 11.10 -13.76
N ILE A 158 -9.91 10.91 -13.10
CA ILE A 158 -10.92 9.92 -13.46
C ILE A 158 -12.24 10.68 -13.64
N GLU A 159 -12.81 10.61 -14.83
CA GLU A 159 -13.96 11.44 -15.24
C GLU A 159 -13.66 12.93 -15.01
N ASP A 160 -14.45 13.62 -14.19
CA ASP A 160 -14.32 15.05 -13.90
C ASP A 160 -13.66 15.35 -12.55
N ARG A 161 -13.03 14.36 -11.90
CA ARG A 161 -12.40 14.52 -10.58
C ARG A 161 -10.94 14.13 -10.60
N HIS A 162 -10.17 14.76 -9.71
CA HIS A 162 -8.76 14.47 -9.52
C HIS A 162 -8.51 13.80 -8.17
N TYR A 163 -7.55 12.88 -8.16
CA TYR A 163 -7.24 12.06 -7.01
C TYR A 163 -5.75 12.06 -6.70
N PHE A 164 -5.44 12.09 -5.41
CA PHE A 164 -4.13 11.77 -4.86
C PHE A 164 -4.16 10.43 -4.13
N ASP A 165 -2.96 9.96 -3.74
CA ASP A 165 -2.74 8.72 -2.99
C ASP A 165 -3.66 8.64 -1.76
N GLY A 166 -4.25 7.46 -1.59
CA GLY A 166 -5.14 7.16 -0.48
C GLY A 166 -4.48 7.25 0.90
N GLY A 167 -3.16 7.22 0.95
CA GLY A 167 -2.40 7.41 2.17
C GLY A 167 -2.64 8.76 2.87
N LEU A 168 -3.15 9.79 2.15
CA LEU A 168 -3.58 11.05 2.75
C LEU A 168 -4.77 10.89 3.69
N VAL A 169 -5.66 9.95 3.42
CA VAL A 169 -6.94 9.78 4.11
C VAL A 169 -7.03 8.47 4.89
N HIS A 170 -6.60 7.35 4.33
CA HIS A 170 -6.59 6.03 4.95
C HIS A 170 -5.35 5.23 4.50
N SER A 171 -4.24 5.41 5.18
CA SER A 171 -2.99 4.71 4.81
C SER A 171 -3.00 3.23 5.13
N ILE A 172 -3.73 2.83 6.16
CA ILE A 172 -3.91 1.45 6.60
C ILE A 172 -5.39 1.32 6.98
N PRO A 173 -6.26 0.95 6.03
CA PRO A 173 -7.72 1.11 6.15
C PRO A 173 -8.40 0.02 6.99
N VAL A 174 -8.00 -0.16 8.26
CA VAL A 174 -8.58 -1.15 9.17
C VAL A 174 -10.06 -0.86 9.42
N GLY A 175 -10.41 0.40 9.69
CA GLY A 175 -11.79 0.80 9.92
C GLY A 175 -12.71 0.47 8.74
N ARG A 176 -12.20 0.51 7.50
CA ARG A 176 -12.98 0.11 6.32
C ARG A 176 -13.27 -1.37 6.30
N ALA A 177 -12.29 -2.22 6.62
CA ALA A 177 -12.51 -3.67 6.71
C ALA A 177 -13.57 -4.02 7.75
N VAL A 178 -13.53 -3.35 8.91
CA VAL A 178 -14.54 -3.49 9.98
C VAL A 178 -15.93 -3.07 9.50
N MET A 179 -16.05 -1.92 8.84
CA MET A 179 -17.32 -1.46 8.25
C MET A 179 -17.90 -2.45 7.23
N LEU A 180 -17.05 -3.24 6.58
CA LEU A 180 -17.43 -4.28 5.63
C LEU A 180 -17.69 -5.64 6.29
N GLY A 181 -17.72 -5.69 7.62
CA GLY A 181 -18.10 -6.86 8.40
C GLY A 181 -16.97 -7.82 8.74
N ALA A 182 -15.70 -7.39 8.65
CA ALA A 182 -14.58 -8.21 9.08
C ALA A 182 -14.62 -8.44 10.60
N THR A 183 -14.43 -9.68 11.03
CA THR A 183 -14.29 -10.09 12.42
C THR A 183 -12.85 -10.41 12.79
N THR A 184 -12.03 -10.73 11.78
CA THR A 184 -10.58 -10.91 11.90
C THR A 184 -9.89 -10.08 10.83
N VAL A 185 -8.90 -9.27 11.22
CA VAL A 185 -8.17 -8.39 10.30
C VAL A 185 -6.67 -8.69 10.40
N TYR A 186 -6.08 -9.09 9.28
CA TYR A 186 -4.64 -9.16 9.13
C TYR A 186 -4.15 -7.88 8.45
N VAL A 187 -3.34 -7.12 9.18
CA VAL A 187 -2.76 -5.85 8.70
C VAL A 187 -1.37 -6.11 8.16
N LEU A 188 -1.22 -5.96 6.86
CA LEU A 188 0.06 -6.03 6.16
C LEU A 188 0.56 -4.60 5.98
N HIS A 189 1.42 -4.16 6.89
CA HIS A 189 1.91 -2.79 6.89
C HIS A 189 3.44 -2.76 6.96
N VAL A 190 4.01 -1.89 6.15
CA VAL A 190 5.48 -1.81 5.95
C VAL A 190 6.09 -0.52 6.48
N GLY A 191 5.30 0.41 6.94
CA GLY A 191 5.75 1.66 7.54
C GLY A 191 6.10 1.49 9.02
N ARG A 192 7.13 2.19 9.47
CA ARG A 192 7.48 2.24 10.89
C ARG A 192 6.69 3.36 11.58
N ILE A 193 5.44 3.07 11.89
CA ILE A 193 4.51 4.01 12.54
C ILE A 193 5.04 4.46 13.91
N GLU A 194 5.78 3.61 14.58
CA GLU A 194 6.28 3.80 15.97
C GLU A 194 7.49 4.74 16.07
N ARG A 195 8.08 5.17 14.95
CA ARG A 195 9.29 6.02 14.99
C ARG A 195 8.94 7.49 15.00
N ASP A 196 9.64 8.25 15.80
CA ASP A 196 9.59 9.71 15.77
C ASP A 196 9.92 10.25 14.37
N LEU A 197 9.15 11.22 13.93
CA LEU A 197 9.41 11.98 12.72
C LEU A 197 10.39 13.10 13.04
N PRO A 198 11.57 13.18 12.40
CA PRO A 198 12.44 14.33 12.58
C PRO A 198 11.82 15.58 11.94
N PRO A 199 12.06 16.76 12.48
CA PRO A 199 11.62 18.01 11.89
C PRO A 199 12.23 18.18 10.49
N PRO A 200 11.47 18.73 9.53
CA PRO A 200 11.97 18.98 8.19
C PRO A 200 13.10 20.01 8.20
N ARG A 201 14.13 19.76 7.41
CA ARG A 201 15.29 20.67 7.28
C ARG A 201 15.33 21.40 5.94
N ARG A 202 14.45 21.00 4.99
CA ARG A 202 14.40 21.52 3.63
C ARG A 202 12.96 21.72 3.18
N PRO A 203 12.65 22.71 2.34
CA PRO A 203 11.28 23.04 1.94
C PRO A 203 10.48 21.84 1.41
N TRP A 204 11.09 20.97 0.61
CA TRP A 204 10.39 19.78 0.07
C TRP A 204 10.14 18.67 1.12
N GLU A 205 10.88 18.68 2.24
CA GLU A 205 10.65 17.75 3.35
C GLU A 205 9.39 18.11 4.13
N VAL A 206 8.97 19.38 4.08
CA VAL A 206 7.77 19.86 4.80
C VAL A 206 6.52 19.10 4.34
N GLY A 207 6.29 19.02 3.03
CA GLY A 207 5.15 18.28 2.48
C GLY A 207 5.18 16.78 2.82
N LEU A 208 6.38 16.18 2.78
CA LEU A 208 6.58 14.77 3.12
C LEU A 208 6.32 14.48 4.60
N VAL A 209 6.80 15.36 5.48
CA VAL A 209 6.56 15.23 6.94
C VAL A 209 5.08 15.46 7.25
N ALA A 210 4.45 16.45 6.63
CA ALA A 210 3.01 16.70 6.78
C ALA A 210 2.18 15.48 6.32
N PHE A 211 2.53 14.88 5.18
CA PHE A 211 1.91 13.65 4.70
C PHE A 211 2.06 12.49 5.70
N GLU A 212 3.28 12.29 6.24
CA GLU A 212 3.53 11.25 7.25
C GLU A 212 2.77 11.49 8.56
N ILE A 213 2.63 12.75 9.00
CA ILE A 213 1.83 13.10 10.18
C ILE A 213 0.36 12.73 9.95
N ALA A 214 -0.24 13.18 8.84
CA ALA A 214 -1.64 12.89 8.53
C ALA A 214 -1.91 11.39 8.46
N ARG A 215 -1.02 10.64 7.79
CA ARG A 215 -1.10 9.19 7.64
C ARG A 215 -1.09 8.45 8.98
N ARG A 216 -0.14 8.80 9.87
CA ARG A 216 0.01 8.16 11.18
C ARG A 216 -1.10 8.50 12.14
N HIS A 217 -1.47 9.78 12.17
CA HIS A 217 -2.55 10.27 13.02
C HIS A 217 -3.86 9.52 12.73
N ARG A 218 -4.24 9.42 11.46
CA ARG A 218 -5.44 8.70 11.06
C ARG A 218 -5.43 7.23 11.46
N PHE A 219 -4.29 6.55 11.28
CA PHE A 219 -4.16 5.16 11.71
C PHE A 219 -4.34 4.99 13.22
N PHE A 220 -3.71 5.84 14.03
CA PHE A 220 -3.88 5.77 15.48
C PHE A 220 -5.31 6.06 15.92
N GLU A 221 -6.00 7.01 15.28
CA GLU A 221 -7.41 7.29 15.54
C GLU A 221 -8.28 6.06 15.20
N GLU A 222 -8.07 5.45 14.05
CA GLU A 222 -8.81 4.25 13.66
C GLU A 222 -8.59 3.10 14.64
N MET A 223 -7.32 2.83 15.01
CA MET A 223 -7.00 1.77 15.97
C MET A 223 -7.59 2.01 17.36
N ALA A 224 -7.69 3.27 17.79
CA ALA A 224 -8.29 3.63 19.08
C ALA A 224 -9.82 3.49 19.14
N THR A 225 -10.48 3.43 17.98
CA THR A 225 -11.94 3.36 17.85
C THR A 225 -12.45 2.00 17.37
N LEU A 226 -11.58 1.00 17.32
CA LEU A 226 -11.98 -0.35 16.92
C LEU A 226 -12.96 -0.96 17.93
N PRO A 227 -13.97 -1.71 17.48
CA PRO A 227 -14.93 -2.37 18.37
C PRO A 227 -14.27 -3.46 19.21
N ASP A 228 -14.79 -3.66 20.41
CA ASP A 228 -14.38 -4.76 21.28
C ASP A 228 -14.68 -6.12 20.60
N GLY A 229 -13.76 -7.08 20.77
CA GLY A 229 -13.89 -8.42 20.23
C GLY A 229 -13.41 -8.60 18.78
N LEU A 230 -12.93 -7.53 18.13
CA LEU A 230 -12.28 -7.63 16.82
C LEU A 230 -10.86 -8.21 16.97
N ALA A 231 -10.56 -9.28 16.24
CA ALA A 231 -9.21 -9.83 16.19
C ALA A 231 -8.37 -9.05 15.16
N VAL A 232 -7.37 -8.27 15.61
CA VAL A 232 -6.46 -7.53 14.72
C VAL A 232 -5.04 -8.05 14.87
N HIS A 233 -4.48 -8.55 13.76
CA HIS A 233 -3.12 -9.07 13.66
C HIS A 233 -2.27 -8.15 12.80
N VAL A 234 -1.44 -7.31 13.42
CA VAL A 234 -0.46 -6.50 12.68
C VAL A 234 0.79 -7.32 12.42
N LEU A 235 1.01 -7.71 11.17
CA LEU A 235 2.13 -8.58 10.81
C LEU A 235 3.46 -7.82 10.84
N PRO A 236 4.52 -8.41 11.45
CA PRO A 236 5.82 -7.78 11.52
C PRO A 236 6.56 -7.85 10.19
N ALA A 237 7.12 -6.72 9.75
CA ALA A 237 7.92 -6.62 8.53
C ALA A 237 9.37 -7.17 8.67
N GLY A 238 9.76 -7.60 9.86
CA GLY A 238 11.12 -8.08 10.15
C GLY A 238 12.19 -7.00 9.90
N GLY A 239 12.79 -6.48 10.92
CA GLY A 239 13.86 -5.49 10.77
C GLY A 239 14.44 -5.02 12.09
N THR A 240 15.78 -4.95 12.17
CA THR A 240 16.48 -4.33 13.29
C THR A 240 16.18 -2.84 13.37
N PRO A 241 16.06 -2.27 14.57
CA PRO A 241 15.90 -0.83 14.75
C PRO A 241 17.17 -0.12 14.27
N LYS A 242 17.16 0.44 13.07
CA LYS A 242 18.19 1.41 12.64
C LYS A 242 17.84 2.79 13.18
N LYS A 243 18.89 3.57 13.53
CA LYS A 243 18.86 4.87 14.19
C LYS A 243 17.80 5.84 13.64
N ALA A 244 17.30 6.71 14.54
CA ALA A 244 16.30 7.74 14.27
C ALA A 244 16.64 8.59 13.02
N GLY A 245 15.67 8.72 12.14
CA GLY A 245 15.72 9.57 10.94
C GLY A 245 14.43 9.39 10.15
N VAL A 246 13.96 10.45 9.48
CA VAL A 246 12.91 10.28 8.44
C VAL A 246 13.47 9.30 7.45
N ASP A 247 12.88 8.12 7.37
CA ASP A 247 13.27 7.17 6.35
C ASP A 247 12.65 7.61 5.02
N LEU A 248 13.21 8.72 4.48
CA LEU A 248 12.95 9.16 3.12
C LEU A 248 13.34 8.08 2.09
N ALA A 249 13.96 6.97 2.54
CA ALA A 249 14.19 5.80 1.70
C ALA A 249 12.86 5.14 1.29
N GLN A 250 11.78 5.28 2.06
CA GLN A 250 10.44 4.86 1.64
C GLN A 250 9.94 5.65 0.42
N MET A 251 10.36 6.89 0.32
CA MET A 251 10.05 7.79 -0.80
C MET A 251 11.23 7.97 -1.76
N ARG A 252 12.42 7.55 -1.37
CA ARG A 252 13.58 7.48 -2.27
C ARG A 252 13.62 6.10 -2.90
N TYR A 253 12.98 5.96 -4.01
CA TYR A 253 12.97 4.82 -4.93
C TYR A 253 14.38 4.41 -5.42
N ARG A 254 15.39 4.43 -4.54
CA ARG A 254 16.80 4.27 -4.92
C ARG A 254 17.40 2.91 -4.64
N ASN A 255 16.72 2.03 -3.90
CA ASN A 255 17.34 0.77 -3.48
C ASN A 255 16.44 -0.44 -3.75
N VAL A 256 16.36 -0.83 -5.00
CA VAL A 256 15.72 -2.09 -5.43
C VAL A 256 16.64 -3.29 -5.17
N SER A 257 17.93 -3.05 -4.91
CA SER A 257 18.91 -4.10 -4.58
C SER A 257 18.72 -4.61 -3.15
N GLY A 258 17.84 -5.52 -2.93
CA GLY A 258 17.54 -6.07 -1.60
C GLY A 258 16.08 -6.49 -1.44
N ILE A 259 15.29 -6.36 -2.50
CA ILE A 259 13.86 -6.73 -2.49
C ILE A 259 13.68 -8.15 -1.99
N ARG A 260 14.43 -9.13 -2.51
CA ARG A 260 14.35 -10.54 -2.06
C ARG A 260 14.65 -10.69 -0.56
N ALA A 261 15.64 -9.94 -0.07
CA ALA A 261 15.97 -9.94 1.36
C ALA A 261 14.89 -9.27 2.20
N HIS A 262 14.14 -8.29 1.64
CA HIS A 262 13.00 -7.69 2.31
C HIS A 262 11.83 -8.67 2.39
N ILE A 263 11.50 -9.35 1.29
CA ILE A 263 10.47 -10.39 1.24
C ILE A 263 10.79 -11.48 2.26
N GLU A 264 12.01 -12.02 2.24
CA GLU A 264 12.39 -13.11 3.14
C GLU A 264 12.37 -12.73 4.61
N ARG A 265 12.85 -11.53 4.98
CA ARG A 265 12.77 -11.05 6.37
C ARG A 265 11.34 -10.89 6.86
N ALA A 266 10.46 -10.31 6.04
CA ALA A 266 9.06 -10.14 6.39
C ALA A 266 8.36 -11.50 6.52
N TYR A 267 8.66 -12.43 5.64
CA TYR A 267 8.16 -13.80 5.71
C TYR A 267 8.54 -14.48 7.02
N GLN A 268 9.83 -14.51 7.38
CA GLN A 268 10.29 -15.18 8.60
C GLN A 268 9.65 -14.58 9.86
N ALA A 269 9.64 -13.24 9.96
CA ALA A 269 9.04 -12.56 11.11
C ALA A 269 7.54 -12.79 11.23
N SER A 270 6.82 -12.75 10.10
CA SER A 270 5.36 -12.98 10.09
C SER A 270 5.01 -14.45 10.38
N LEU A 271 5.80 -15.39 9.86
CA LEU A 271 5.60 -16.80 10.13
C LEU A 271 5.81 -17.14 11.61
N GLU A 272 6.83 -16.56 12.24
CA GLU A 272 7.08 -16.69 13.67
C GLU A 272 5.89 -16.12 14.49
N TYR A 273 5.46 -14.90 14.14
CA TYR A 273 4.29 -14.27 14.75
C TYR A 273 3.03 -15.13 14.68
N LEU A 274 2.75 -15.75 13.53
CA LEU A 274 1.57 -16.58 13.33
C LEU A 274 1.65 -17.89 14.12
N LYS A 275 2.84 -18.53 14.19
CA LYS A 275 3.06 -19.76 14.99
C LYS A 275 2.87 -19.55 16.49
N GLU A 276 3.20 -18.37 17.02
CA GLU A 276 3.01 -18.06 18.43
C GLU A 276 1.54 -17.86 18.83
N ARG A 277 0.64 -17.71 17.85
CA ARG A 277 -0.79 -17.39 18.04
C ARG A 277 -1.75 -18.43 17.47
N ALA A 278 -1.22 -19.46 16.84
CA ALA A 278 -1.96 -20.66 16.43
C ALA A 278 -2.09 -21.60 17.64
#